data_16efd09eebc8ec7e1b1e83c5afc6ec9c
#
_entry.id   16efd09eebc8ec7e1b1e83c5afc6ec9c
#
_cell.length_a   1.000
_cell.length_b   1.000
_cell.length_c   1.000
_cell.angle_alpha   90.00
_cell.angle_beta   90.00
_cell.angle_gamma   90.00
#
_symmetry.space_group_name_H-M   'P 1'
#
loop_
_entity.id
_entity.type
_entity.pdbx_description
1 polymer ?
#
loop_
_entity_poly.entity_id
_entity_poly.type
_entity_poly.pdbx_seq_one_letter_code
_entity_poly.pdbx_strand_id
1 'polypeptide(L)'
;MMKLPALVQLLLVVSVILPLPKSSWSFIAVSGRNCCRYTSQSPLPSRSLSACWVQPVTFQNDESVTLPNERDLRFSGVGRLYTTTESTSMKQNKTGTNQTLGEQEPSPREGHLEVIDRLQASRVVVVGLGGVGSWAAEALCRSGVGHITLIDLDDICISNTNRQLHALSTSVGQMKIDAMKTRLKAINPDCDVTLIHDFISKENADEIWNTIEELSSTAVTACLDAIDGSDAKTAWIASCARRKVPIVTCGGSAGRTDPTKFICDDLTRAIEDPLLSSCRKNLRKYYGFQEGVSPGSKARDPSSGKLRKKLPRKWKIKAVYSTEQPRSISTKESSSMRRCDGALGTACFVTGTSGFVAAGKVVEMIANDKLSVPKQFRGNELRTKTWGR
;
A
#
# COMPACT_ATOMS: atom_id res chain seq x y z
N MET A 1 49.33 -0.95 28.41
CA MET A 1 48.64 -1.58 27.30
C MET A 1 47.39 -0.78 26.97
N MET A 2 47.49 0.15 26.03
CA MET A 2 46.35 1.00 25.60
C MET A 2 45.50 0.21 24.58
N LYS A 3 44.21 0.11 24.87
CA LYS A 3 43.23 -0.47 23.93
C LYS A 3 42.94 0.53 22.82
N LEU A 4 43.24 0.17 21.58
CA LEU A 4 42.85 0.93 20.38
C LEU A 4 41.31 0.83 20.17
N PRO A 5 40.65 1.90 19.69
CA PRO A 5 39.22 1.91 19.46
C PRO A 5 38.81 0.96 18.31
N ALA A 6 37.62 0.37 18.41
CA ALA A 6 37.08 -0.68 17.53
C ALA A 6 37.04 -0.35 16.02
N LEU A 7 37.10 0.92 15.66
CA LEU A 7 37.08 1.37 14.25
C LEU A 7 38.38 1.04 13.48
N VAL A 8 39.51 0.94 14.19
CA VAL A 8 40.81 0.63 13.55
C VAL A 8 40.99 -0.86 13.29
N GLN A 9 40.32 -1.72 14.07
CA GLN A 9 40.36 -3.18 13.83
C GLN A 9 39.55 -3.61 12.59
N LEU A 10 38.49 -2.87 12.21
CA LEU A 10 37.70 -3.23 11.03
C LEU A 10 38.43 -2.93 9.70
N LEU A 11 39.30 -1.93 9.68
CA LEU A 11 40.08 -1.56 8.48
C LEU A 11 41.25 -2.51 8.20
N LEU A 12 41.77 -3.21 9.21
CA LEU A 12 42.88 -4.16 9.06
C LEU A 12 42.44 -5.56 8.60
N VAL A 13 41.20 -5.95 8.87
CA VAL A 13 40.69 -7.30 8.50
C VAL A 13 40.27 -7.34 7.02
N VAL A 14 39.90 -6.21 6.42
CA VAL A 14 39.50 -6.16 5.01
C VAL A 14 40.71 -6.17 4.05
N SER A 15 41.91 -5.82 4.55
CA SER A 15 43.11 -5.73 3.72
C SER A 15 43.82 -7.10 3.46
N VAL A 16 43.38 -8.18 4.11
CA VAL A 16 44.11 -9.46 4.06
C VAL A 16 43.42 -10.53 3.19
N ILE A 17 42.20 -10.34 2.73
CA ILE A 17 41.41 -11.47 2.19
C ILE A 17 41.12 -11.44 0.67
N LEU A 18 41.38 -10.36 -0.08
CA LEU A 18 41.13 -10.39 -1.54
C LEU A 18 42.15 -9.54 -2.31
N PRO A 19 42.95 -10.14 -3.22
CA PRO A 19 43.66 -9.37 -4.24
C PRO A 19 42.67 -9.00 -5.36
N LEU A 20 42.15 -7.78 -5.33
CA LEU A 20 41.37 -7.23 -6.44
C LEU A 20 42.29 -6.50 -7.43
N PRO A 21 42.06 -6.59 -8.75
CA PRO A 21 42.89 -5.96 -9.75
C PRO A 21 42.84 -4.43 -9.65
N LYS A 22 44.01 -3.80 -9.84
CA LYS A 22 44.23 -2.34 -9.78
C LYS A 22 43.61 -1.60 -10.95
N SER A 23 42.30 -1.62 -11.12
CA SER A 23 41.67 -0.74 -12.08
C SER A 23 40.26 -0.35 -11.60
N SER A 24 40.08 0.95 -11.42
CA SER A 24 38.84 1.68 -11.18
C SER A 24 38.31 1.70 -9.73
N TRP A 25 38.75 2.68 -8.95
CA TRP A 25 38.03 3.18 -7.78
C TRP A 25 37.28 4.45 -8.19
N SER A 26 35.96 4.45 -8.06
CA SER A 26 35.15 5.64 -8.21
C SER A 26 34.70 6.10 -6.82
N PHE A 27 35.13 7.27 -6.39
CA PHE A 27 34.62 7.92 -5.18
C PHE A 27 33.52 8.89 -5.57
N ILE A 28 32.38 8.77 -4.95
CA ILE A 28 31.30 9.76 -5.05
C ILE A 28 31.42 10.68 -3.84
N ALA A 29 31.90 11.89 -4.05
CA ALA A 29 31.82 12.95 -3.05
C ALA A 29 30.52 13.74 -3.29
N VAL A 30 29.62 13.70 -2.34
CA VAL A 30 28.37 14.49 -2.36
C VAL A 30 28.65 15.78 -1.63
N SER A 31 28.96 16.86 -2.35
CA SER A 31 28.83 18.21 -1.83
C SER A 31 27.52 18.81 -2.35
N GLY A 32 26.79 19.48 -1.48
CA GLY A 32 25.44 19.97 -1.77
C GLY A 32 25.34 20.75 -3.08
N ARG A 33 24.50 20.25 -3.97
CA ARG A 33 24.00 20.77 -5.24
C ARG A 33 24.71 20.44 -6.55
N ASN A 34 25.91 19.84 -6.60
CA ASN A 34 26.45 19.39 -7.88
C ASN A 34 27.13 18.03 -7.72
N CYS A 35 26.64 17.04 -8.48
CA CYS A 35 27.24 15.72 -8.58
C CYS A 35 28.31 15.76 -9.68
N CYS A 36 29.58 15.90 -9.33
CA CYS A 36 30.70 15.79 -10.28
C CYS A 36 31.18 14.34 -10.35
N ARG A 37 31.02 13.71 -11.49
CA ARG A 37 31.63 12.41 -11.81
C ARG A 37 33.06 12.61 -12.24
N TYR A 38 34.02 12.08 -11.50
CA TYR A 38 35.41 11.97 -11.96
C TYR A 38 35.65 10.54 -12.48
N THR A 39 35.99 10.43 -13.75
CA THR A 39 36.52 9.20 -14.35
C THR A 39 38.03 9.33 -14.49
N SER A 40 38.78 8.41 -13.91
CA SER A 40 40.26 8.41 -14.03
C SER A 40 40.69 7.81 -15.36
N GLN A 41 40.77 8.64 -16.39
CA GLN A 41 41.54 8.33 -17.62
C GLN A 41 42.35 9.54 -18.05
N SER A 42 43.32 9.95 -17.25
CA SER A 42 44.41 10.80 -17.69
C SER A 42 45.63 10.60 -16.79
N PRO A 43 46.86 10.52 -17.33
CA PRO A 43 48.08 10.34 -16.55
C PRO A 43 48.38 11.61 -15.73
N LEU A 44 48.69 11.45 -14.47
CA LEU A 44 49.08 12.51 -13.54
C LEU A 44 50.45 13.11 -13.99
N PRO A 45 50.58 14.43 -14.11
CA PRO A 45 51.87 15.05 -14.20
C PRO A 45 52.59 15.04 -12.85
N SER A 46 53.82 14.58 -12.87
CA SER A 46 54.76 14.61 -11.75
C SER A 46 55.11 16.04 -11.36
N ARG A 47 54.44 16.64 -10.42
CA ARG A 47 54.89 17.81 -9.65
C ARG A 47 54.38 17.77 -8.21
N SER A 48 55.34 18.03 -7.34
CA SER A 48 55.30 18.19 -5.88
C SER A 48 53.93 18.43 -5.24
N LEU A 49 53.60 17.56 -4.29
CA LEU A 49 52.50 17.73 -3.35
C LEU A 49 52.77 18.92 -2.42
N SER A 50 52.46 20.14 -2.84
CA SER A 50 52.17 21.22 -1.96
C SER A 50 50.78 21.00 -1.36
N ALA A 51 50.73 20.81 -0.05
CA ALA A 51 49.52 20.62 0.73
C ALA A 51 48.49 21.70 0.37
N CYS A 52 47.44 21.33 -0.35
CA CYS A 52 46.27 22.18 -0.49
C CYS A 52 45.56 22.15 0.89
N TRP A 53 45.82 23.16 1.70
CA TRP A 53 45.04 23.43 2.88
C TRP A 53 43.64 23.81 2.41
N VAL A 54 42.73 22.87 2.51
CA VAL A 54 41.30 23.18 2.45
C VAL A 54 41.01 24.01 3.69
N GLN A 55 40.83 25.30 3.52
CA GLN A 55 40.35 26.17 4.58
C GLN A 55 39.00 25.60 5.07
N PRO A 56 38.80 25.47 6.39
CA PRO A 56 37.48 25.06 6.87
C PRO A 56 36.49 26.13 6.43
N VAL A 57 35.52 25.72 5.63
CA VAL A 57 34.38 26.57 5.32
C VAL A 57 33.63 26.74 6.64
N THR A 58 33.77 27.91 7.23
CA THR A 58 32.91 28.33 8.36
C THR A 58 31.51 28.52 7.78
N PHE A 59 30.66 27.53 8.01
CA PHE A 59 29.21 27.73 7.82
C PHE A 59 28.80 28.79 8.82
N GLN A 60 28.43 29.97 8.34
CA GLN A 60 27.62 30.89 9.15
C GLN A 60 26.33 30.09 9.45
N ASN A 61 26.10 29.85 10.75
CA ASN A 61 24.84 29.25 11.24
C ASN A 61 23.72 30.24 10.90
N ASP A 62 23.12 30.03 9.76
CA ASP A 62 21.83 30.61 9.45
C ASP A 62 20.82 29.77 10.24
N GLU A 63 20.42 30.27 11.43
CA GLU A 63 19.54 29.56 12.38
C GLU A 63 18.14 29.27 11.86
N SER A 64 17.86 29.57 10.58
CA SER A 64 16.55 29.37 9.97
C SER A 64 16.41 28.09 9.13
N VAL A 65 17.48 27.32 8.88
CA VAL A 65 17.40 26.09 8.10
C VAL A 65 17.27 24.88 9.02
N THR A 66 16.06 24.58 9.46
CA THR A 66 15.77 23.28 10.08
C THR A 66 16.05 22.17 9.07
N LEU A 67 17.02 21.30 9.37
CA LEU A 67 17.26 20.10 8.57
C LEU A 67 15.99 19.26 8.58
N PRO A 68 15.57 18.68 7.42
CA PRO A 68 14.43 17.80 7.38
C PRO A 68 14.70 16.59 8.29
N ASN A 69 13.70 16.19 9.09
CA ASN A 69 13.84 15.04 9.97
C ASN A 69 13.92 13.73 9.11
N GLU A 70 14.34 12.63 9.73
CA GLU A 70 14.51 11.36 9.03
C GLU A 70 13.22 10.85 8.37
N ARG A 71 12.07 11.05 9.03
CA ARG A 71 10.73 10.73 8.51
C ARG A 71 10.46 11.47 7.20
N ASP A 72 10.69 12.77 7.17
CA ASP A 72 10.44 13.60 6.01
C ASP A 72 11.35 13.20 4.83
N LEU A 73 12.59 12.81 5.13
CA LEU A 73 13.51 12.28 4.10
C LEU A 73 13.00 10.94 3.55
N ARG A 74 12.53 10.03 4.40
CA ARG A 74 12.01 8.72 3.98
C ARG A 74 10.82 8.84 3.04
N PHE A 75 9.87 9.74 3.34
CA PHE A 75 8.56 9.80 2.68
C PHE A 75 8.35 11.00 1.78
N SER A 76 9.35 11.88 1.63
CA SER A 76 9.25 13.08 0.77
C SER A 76 8.82 12.80 -0.67
N GLY A 77 9.22 11.65 -1.23
CA GLY A 77 8.81 11.23 -2.56
C GLY A 77 7.31 10.98 -2.66
N VAL A 78 6.72 10.33 -1.66
CA VAL A 78 5.28 10.09 -1.58
C VAL A 78 4.53 11.40 -1.33
N GLY A 79 5.01 12.24 -0.42
CA GLY A 79 4.44 13.56 -0.18
C GLY A 79 4.32 14.38 -1.46
N ARG A 80 5.41 14.50 -2.21
CA ARG A 80 5.44 15.24 -3.49
C ARG A 80 4.52 14.65 -4.56
N LEU A 81 4.32 13.33 -4.57
CA LEU A 81 3.47 12.66 -5.55
C LEU A 81 2.00 13.11 -5.45
N TYR A 82 1.53 13.41 -4.24
CA TYR A 82 0.15 13.79 -3.98
C TYR A 82 -0.05 15.28 -3.69
N THR A 83 1.01 16.07 -3.72
CA THR A 83 0.90 17.53 -3.65
C THR A 83 0.49 18.06 -5.02
N THR A 84 -0.70 18.61 -5.13
CA THR A 84 -1.14 19.29 -6.35
C THR A 84 -0.39 20.60 -6.49
N THR A 85 0.59 20.66 -7.38
CA THR A 85 0.92 21.93 -8.01
C THR A 85 -0.23 22.25 -8.94
N GLU A 86 -1.21 22.99 -8.50
CA GLU A 86 -2.12 23.66 -9.44
C GLU A 86 -1.23 24.55 -10.29
N SER A 87 -0.96 24.11 -11.52
CA SER A 87 -0.42 24.96 -12.55
C SER A 87 -1.41 26.13 -12.67
N THR A 88 -0.95 27.30 -12.25
CA THR A 88 -1.63 28.56 -12.41
C THR A 88 -1.89 28.75 -13.90
N SER A 89 -2.97 28.17 -14.42
CA SER A 89 -3.54 28.62 -15.68
C SER A 89 -4.07 30.02 -15.40
N MET A 90 -3.31 31.04 -15.79
CA MET A 90 -3.75 32.41 -15.79
C MET A 90 -5.11 32.51 -16.46
N LYS A 91 -6.17 32.49 -15.68
CA LYS A 91 -7.44 33.09 -16.10
C LYS A 91 -7.18 34.58 -16.08
N GLN A 92 -6.89 35.15 -17.23
CA GLN A 92 -6.99 36.59 -17.45
C GLN A 92 -8.46 37.00 -17.20
N ASN A 93 -8.76 37.35 -15.97
CA ASN A 93 -9.98 38.10 -15.69
C ASN A 93 -9.71 39.59 -16.00
N LYS A 94 -10.19 40.03 -17.14
CA LYS A 94 -10.46 41.42 -17.38
C LYS A 94 -11.59 41.85 -16.44
N THR A 95 -11.26 42.48 -15.35
CA THR A 95 -12.01 43.59 -14.71
C THR A 95 -11.35 43.86 -13.37
N GLY A 96 -10.83 45.07 -13.23
CA GLY A 96 -10.24 45.56 -11.99
C GLY A 96 -11.31 45.77 -10.92
N THR A 97 -11.05 45.23 -9.76
CA THR A 97 -11.42 45.82 -8.46
C THR A 97 -10.56 45.19 -7.38
N ASN A 98 -9.88 46.01 -6.61
CA ASN A 98 -9.16 45.66 -5.41
C ASN A 98 -10.08 45.02 -4.38
N GLN A 99 -9.59 43.98 -3.74
CA GLN A 99 -9.74 43.62 -2.32
C GLN A 99 -9.89 42.10 -2.18
N THR A 100 -8.93 41.46 -1.52
CA THR A 100 -9.10 40.96 -0.14
C THR A 100 -7.82 40.26 0.24
N LEU A 101 -7.40 40.37 1.48
CA LEU A 101 -6.29 39.67 2.13
C LEU A 101 -6.52 38.16 1.92
N GLY A 102 -5.88 37.60 0.90
CA GLY A 102 -5.95 36.18 0.60
C GLY A 102 -5.15 35.40 1.63
N GLU A 103 -5.75 34.37 2.17
CA GLU A 103 -5.02 33.29 2.82
C GLU A 103 -3.92 32.84 1.85
N GLN A 104 -2.69 32.89 2.28
CA GLN A 104 -1.54 32.47 1.47
C GLN A 104 -1.69 30.97 1.22
N GLU A 105 -1.81 30.57 -0.03
CA GLU A 105 -1.76 29.16 -0.38
C GLU A 105 -0.44 28.56 0.15
N PRO A 106 -0.51 27.38 0.80
CA PRO A 106 0.68 26.76 1.38
C PRO A 106 1.75 26.55 0.28
N SER A 107 2.99 26.79 0.63
CA SER A 107 4.11 26.55 -0.29
C SER A 107 4.13 25.08 -0.73
N PRO A 108 4.66 24.73 -1.93
CA PRO A 108 4.77 23.33 -2.36
C PRO A 108 5.52 22.43 -1.37
N ARG A 109 6.36 23.01 -0.52
CA ARG A 109 7.07 22.32 0.57
C ARG A 109 6.13 21.99 1.73
N GLU A 110 5.25 22.91 2.11
CA GLU A 110 4.25 22.70 3.16
C GLU A 110 3.21 21.67 2.75
N GLY A 111 2.75 21.72 1.50
CA GLY A 111 1.78 20.77 0.98
C GLY A 111 2.23 19.31 1.00
N HIS A 112 3.53 19.02 0.73
CA HIS A 112 3.98 17.62 0.80
C HIS A 112 4.17 17.12 2.23
N LEU A 113 4.51 17.99 3.19
CA LEU A 113 4.58 17.64 4.61
C LEU A 113 3.20 17.31 5.15
N GLU A 114 2.17 18.05 4.77
CA GLU A 114 0.79 17.76 5.14
C GLU A 114 0.31 16.37 4.68
N VAL A 115 0.71 15.95 3.48
CA VAL A 115 0.43 14.58 2.99
C VAL A 115 1.14 13.53 3.84
N ILE A 116 2.42 13.77 4.19
CA ILE A 116 3.18 12.87 5.07
C ILE A 116 2.52 12.77 6.44
N ASP A 117 2.10 13.89 7.02
CA ASP A 117 1.45 13.94 8.33
C ASP A 117 0.11 13.18 8.32
N ARG A 118 -0.70 13.34 7.27
CA ARG A 118 -1.95 12.54 7.11
C ARG A 118 -1.69 11.04 7.03
N LEU A 119 -0.68 10.62 6.28
CA LEU A 119 -0.30 9.20 6.19
C LEU A 119 0.22 8.68 7.53
N GLN A 120 1.08 9.45 8.20
CA GLN A 120 1.63 9.08 9.50
C GLN A 120 0.55 8.98 10.59
N ALA A 121 -0.45 9.85 10.57
CA ALA A 121 -1.58 9.80 11.50
C ALA A 121 -2.60 8.69 11.17
N SER A 122 -2.51 8.09 9.99
CA SER A 122 -3.50 7.10 9.55
C SER A 122 -3.25 5.71 10.14
N ARG A 123 -4.35 4.99 10.43
CA ARG A 123 -4.35 3.58 10.81
C ARG A 123 -5.03 2.74 9.74
N VAL A 124 -4.30 1.79 9.17
CA VAL A 124 -4.81 0.88 8.14
C VAL A 124 -4.84 -0.55 8.68
N VAL A 125 -6.00 -1.20 8.59
CA VAL A 125 -6.17 -2.62 8.93
C VAL A 125 -5.98 -3.45 7.66
N VAL A 126 -5.05 -4.39 7.66
CA VAL A 126 -4.79 -5.34 6.57
C VAL A 126 -5.22 -6.73 7.02
N VAL A 127 -6.18 -7.31 6.31
CA VAL A 127 -6.71 -8.64 6.63
C VAL A 127 -6.32 -9.65 5.55
N GLY A 128 -5.69 -10.73 6.00
CA GLY A 128 -5.12 -11.76 5.13
C GLY A 128 -3.74 -11.39 4.61
N LEU A 129 -2.70 -12.07 5.11
CA LEU A 129 -1.30 -11.85 4.71
C LEU A 129 -0.80 -12.92 3.74
N GLY A 130 -1.65 -13.31 2.79
CA GLY A 130 -1.29 -14.16 1.67
C GLY A 130 -0.47 -13.43 0.60
N GLY A 131 -0.58 -13.91 -0.64
CA GLY A 131 0.14 -13.35 -1.79
C GLY A 131 -0.21 -11.89 -2.12
N VAL A 132 -1.39 -11.41 -1.75
CA VAL A 132 -1.82 -10.01 -1.99
C VAL A 132 -1.51 -9.14 -0.78
N GLY A 133 -1.98 -9.55 0.41
CA GLY A 133 -1.90 -8.71 1.60
C GLY A 133 -0.48 -8.48 2.10
N SER A 134 0.44 -9.43 1.93
CA SER A 134 1.84 -9.25 2.34
C SER A 134 2.54 -8.13 1.54
N TRP A 135 2.34 -8.06 0.22
CA TRP A 135 2.85 -6.99 -0.63
C TRP A 135 2.16 -5.66 -0.34
N ALA A 136 0.86 -5.69 -0.09
CA ALA A 136 0.10 -4.50 0.26
C ALA A 136 0.56 -3.88 1.59
N ALA A 137 0.77 -4.70 2.63
CA ALA A 137 1.24 -4.23 3.93
C ALA A 137 2.62 -3.55 3.84
N GLU A 138 3.56 -4.13 3.08
CA GLU A 138 4.84 -3.48 2.84
C GLU A 138 4.71 -2.17 2.07
N ALA A 139 3.88 -2.14 1.03
CA ALA A 139 3.66 -0.93 0.25
C ALA A 139 3.07 0.21 1.09
N LEU A 140 2.13 -0.07 1.99
CA LEU A 140 1.56 0.89 2.94
C LEU A 140 2.64 1.44 3.88
N CYS A 141 3.46 0.58 4.47
CA CYS A 141 4.56 0.96 5.35
C CYS A 141 5.58 1.85 4.62
N ARG A 142 5.98 1.47 3.39
CA ARG A 142 6.89 2.25 2.53
C ARG A 142 6.29 3.58 2.06
N SER A 143 4.97 3.71 2.14
CA SER A 143 4.27 4.95 1.80
C SER A 143 4.10 5.90 2.98
N GLY A 144 4.54 5.51 4.19
CA GLY A 144 4.49 6.37 5.36
C GLY A 144 3.24 6.23 6.22
N VAL A 145 2.42 5.19 6.02
CA VAL A 145 1.31 4.87 6.93
C VAL A 145 1.87 4.61 8.33
N GLY A 146 1.41 5.38 9.32
CA GLY A 146 2.00 5.36 10.66
C GLY A 146 1.51 4.22 11.54
N HIS A 147 0.30 3.70 11.30
CA HIS A 147 -0.25 2.59 12.09
C HIS A 147 -0.81 1.50 11.17
N ILE A 148 -0.32 0.27 11.32
CA ILE A 148 -0.76 -0.89 10.52
C ILE A 148 -1.20 -1.99 11.47
N THR A 149 -2.46 -2.41 11.37
CA THR A 149 -2.97 -3.58 12.08
C THR A 149 -3.00 -4.76 11.11
N LEU A 150 -2.34 -5.86 11.45
CA LEU A 150 -2.27 -7.08 10.65
C LEU A 150 -3.15 -8.16 11.27
N ILE A 151 -3.99 -8.82 10.46
CA ILE A 151 -4.88 -9.90 10.89
C ILE A 151 -4.64 -11.12 10.01
N ASP A 152 -4.09 -12.17 10.57
CA ASP A 152 -3.87 -13.48 9.94
C ASP A 152 -3.53 -14.50 11.04
N LEU A 153 -3.80 -15.78 10.83
CA LEU A 153 -3.49 -16.84 11.80
C LEU A 153 -2.57 -17.93 11.20
N ASP A 154 -2.27 -17.85 9.91
CA ASP A 154 -1.49 -18.88 9.23
C ASP A 154 0.00 -18.81 9.54
N ASP A 155 0.64 -19.97 9.43
CA ASP A 155 2.09 -20.11 9.32
C ASP A 155 2.57 -19.93 7.88
N ILE A 156 3.86 -19.63 7.74
CA ILE A 156 4.56 -19.58 6.46
C ILE A 156 4.89 -21.01 6.02
N CYS A 157 4.32 -21.45 4.89
CA CYS A 157 4.65 -22.72 4.26
C CYS A 157 5.65 -22.52 3.13
N ILE A 158 6.45 -23.55 2.82
CA ILE A 158 7.40 -23.54 1.70
C ILE A 158 6.70 -23.26 0.35
N SER A 159 5.47 -23.74 0.17
CA SER A 159 4.64 -23.52 -1.01
C SER A 159 4.18 -22.07 -1.18
N ASN A 160 4.40 -21.22 -0.18
CA ASN A 160 4.08 -19.78 -0.25
C ASN A 160 5.18 -18.95 -0.92
N THR A 161 6.39 -19.50 -1.08
CA THR A 161 7.59 -18.80 -1.55
C THR A 161 7.40 -18.14 -2.92
N ASN A 162 6.59 -18.74 -3.79
CA ASN A 162 6.38 -18.23 -5.15
C ASN A 162 5.52 -16.95 -5.23
N ARG A 163 4.89 -16.53 -4.10
CA ARG A 163 3.93 -15.42 -4.14
C ARG A 163 3.82 -14.56 -2.88
N GLN A 164 4.23 -15.04 -1.72
CA GLN A 164 4.11 -14.31 -0.45
C GLN A 164 5.45 -13.68 -0.08
N LEU A 165 5.44 -12.38 0.22
CA LEU A 165 6.64 -11.57 0.43
C LEU A 165 7.51 -12.05 1.60
N HIS A 166 6.89 -12.46 2.69
CA HIS A 166 7.56 -12.92 3.90
C HIS A 166 8.02 -14.38 3.84
N ALA A 167 7.61 -15.14 2.79
CA ALA A 167 7.95 -16.54 2.65
C ALA A 167 9.38 -16.72 2.11
N LEU A 168 10.34 -16.74 3.03
CA LEU A 168 11.77 -17.00 2.81
C LEU A 168 12.13 -18.37 3.35
N SER A 169 13.22 -18.96 2.87
CA SER A 169 13.71 -20.25 3.41
C SER A 169 13.94 -20.20 4.92
N THR A 170 14.31 -19.02 5.45
CA THR A 170 14.59 -18.80 6.88
C THR A 170 13.35 -18.49 7.72
N SER A 171 12.20 -18.22 7.10
CA SER A 171 10.96 -17.85 7.79
C SER A 171 9.88 -18.94 7.75
N VAL A 172 10.11 -20.07 7.04
CA VAL A 172 9.18 -21.20 7.02
C VAL A 172 8.90 -21.71 8.44
N GLY A 173 7.61 -21.88 8.78
CA GLY A 173 7.15 -22.28 10.10
C GLY A 173 6.90 -21.12 11.08
N GLN A 174 7.26 -19.88 10.73
CA GLN A 174 6.90 -18.71 11.51
C GLN A 174 5.47 -18.24 11.18
N MET A 175 4.81 -17.62 12.15
CA MET A 175 3.53 -16.94 11.89
C MET A 175 3.72 -15.83 10.85
N LYS A 176 2.82 -15.73 9.86
CA LYS A 176 2.91 -14.72 8.79
C LYS A 176 2.96 -13.31 9.33
N ILE A 177 2.12 -12.99 10.32
CA ILE A 177 2.04 -11.62 10.87
C ILE A 177 3.28 -11.25 11.66
N ASP A 178 3.94 -12.18 12.36
CA ASP A 178 5.16 -11.93 13.12
C ASP A 178 6.34 -11.63 12.18
N ALA A 179 6.49 -12.44 11.13
CA ALA A 179 7.49 -12.21 10.09
C ALA A 179 7.26 -10.85 9.39
N MET A 180 6.00 -10.50 9.10
CA MET A 180 5.68 -9.20 8.52
C MET A 180 5.97 -8.05 9.47
N LYS A 181 5.61 -8.14 10.76
CA LYS A 181 5.93 -7.09 11.75
C LYS A 181 7.42 -6.80 11.79
N THR A 182 8.24 -7.84 11.88
CA THR A 182 9.71 -7.72 11.87
C THR A 182 10.18 -6.96 10.64
N ARG A 183 9.65 -7.31 9.47
CA ARG A 183 9.99 -6.69 8.20
C ARG A 183 9.53 -5.23 8.12
N LEU A 184 8.30 -4.92 8.51
CA LEU A 184 7.77 -3.55 8.49
C LEU A 184 8.55 -2.63 9.44
N LYS A 185 8.91 -3.13 10.64
CA LYS A 185 9.76 -2.39 11.58
C LYS A 185 11.17 -2.13 11.04
N ALA A 186 11.73 -3.03 10.25
CA ALA A 186 13.02 -2.81 9.58
C ALA A 186 12.95 -1.76 8.46
N ILE A 187 11.76 -1.56 7.85
CA ILE A 187 11.52 -0.55 6.80
C ILE A 187 11.24 0.82 7.43
N ASN A 188 10.33 0.88 8.39
CA ASN A 188 9.93 2.07 9.10
C ASN A 188 9.85 1.77 10.60
N PRO A 189 10.91 2.08 11.38
CA PRO A 189 10.93 1.85 12.82
C PRO A 189 9.82 2.56 13.58
N ASP A 190 9.37 3.71 13.08
CA ASP A 190 8.33 4.53 13.70
C ASP A 190 6.90 4.02 13.42
N CYS A 191 6.72 3.14 12.43
CA CYS A 191 5.41 2.55 12.14
C CYS A 191 4.95 1.70 13.31
N ASP A 192 3.81 2.00 13.90
CA ASP A 192 3.17 1.14 14.91
C ASP A 192 2.50 -0.05 14.22
N VAL A 193 2.91 -1.28 14.59
CA VAL A 193 2.40 -2.52 14.00
C VAL A 193 1.72 -3.36 15.06
N THR A 194 0.39 -3.38 15.02
CA THR A 194 -0.48 -4.19 15.88
C THR A 194 -0.77 -5.53 15.21
N LEU A 195 -0.73 -6.63 15.97
CA LEU A 195 -1.00 -7.99 15.47
C LEU A 195 -2.27 -8.55 16.09
N ILE A 196 -3.09 -9.19 15.27
CA ILE A 196 -4.26 -9.97 15.70
C ILE A 196 -4.14 -11.36 15.08
N HIS A 197 -3.81 -12.35 15.91
CA HIS A 197 -3.65 -13.76 15.54
C HIS A 197 -5.01 -14.43 15.48
N ASP A 198 -5.78 -14.14 14.43
CA ASP A 198 -7.11 -14.72 14.24
C ASP A 198 -7.50 -14.75 12.76
N PHE A 199 -8.50 -15.55 12.43
CA PHE A 199 -9.17 -15.54 11.14
C PHE A 199 -10.47 -14.77 11.23
N ILE A 200 -10.82 -14.04 10.17
CA ILE A 200 -12.14 -13.46 10.04
C ILE A 200 -13.13 -14.55 9.64
N SER A 201 -14.22 -14.61 10.37
CA SER A 201 -15.40 -15.40 10.05
C SER A 201 -16.67 -14.54 10.08
N LYS A 202 -17.81 -15.13 9.71
CA LYS A 202 -19.10 -14.42 9.83
C LYS A 202 -19.54 -14.27 11.27
N GLU A 203 -19.05 -15.14 12.16
CA GLU A 203 -19.37 -15.18 13.57
C GLU A 203 -18.58 -14.16 14.39
N ASN A 204 -17.27 -13.99 14.07
CA ASN A 204 -16.36 -13.19 14.89
C ASN A 204 -16.01 -11.81 14.31
N ALA A 205 -16.48 -11.46 13.11
CA ALA A 205 -16.10 -10.20 12.46
C ALA A 205 -16.36 -8.94 13.32
N ASP A 206 -17.41 -8.93 14.12
CA ASP A 206 -17.71 -7.80 15.01
C ASP A 206 -16.88 -7.84 16.30
N GLU A 207 -16.52 -9.03 16.80
CA GLU A 207 -15.63 -9.23 17.95
C GLU A 207 -14.19 -8.79 17.60
N ILE A 208 -13.72 -9.15 16.43
CA ILE A 208 -12.41 -8.67 15.91
C ILE A 208 -12.36 -7.13 15.86
N TRP A 209 -13.45 -6.47 15.51
CA TRP A 209 -13.52 -5.01 15.57
C TRP A 209 -13.35 -4.46 16.98
N ASN A 210 -13.98 -5.07 17.98
CA ASN A 210 -13.80 -4.67 19.39
C ASN A 210 -12.32 -4.81 19.79
N THR A 211 -11.68 -5.92 19.41
CA THR A 211 -10.25 -6.13 19.64
C THR A 211 -9.40 -5.05 18.94
N ILE A 212 -9.73 -4.66 17.71
CA ILE A 212 -9.03 -3.58 17.00
C ILE A 212 -9.14 -2.26 17.76
N GLU A 213 -10.33 -1.92 18.26
CA GLU A 213 -10.59 -0.68 19.00
C GLU A 213 -9.89 -0.68 20.36
N GLU A 214 -9.84 -1.82 21.06
CA GLU A 214 -9.18 -1.97 22.35
C GLU A 214 -7.65 -1.87 22.26
N LEU A 215 -7.05 -2.41 21.19
CA LEU A 215 -5.60 -2.46 21.01
C LEU A 215 -4.96 -1.12 20.65
N SER A 216 -5.73 -0.10 20.26
CA SER A 216 -5.18 1.21 19.89
C SER A 216 -6.24 2.30 19.95
N SER A 217 -5.88 3.43 20.52
CA SER A 217 -6.73 4.64 20.54
C SER A 217 -6.82 5.35 19.18
N THR A 218 -5.94 5.03 18.22
CA THR A 218 -5.99 5.62 16.88
C THR A 218 -7.14 5.00 16.09
N ALA A 219 -8.06 5.84 15.64
CA ALA A 219 -9.21 5.41 14.84
C ALA A 219 -8.76 4.77 13.52
N VAL A 220 -9.50 3.74 13.08
CA VAL A 220 -9.21 3.08 11.79
C VAL A 220 -9.60 4.01 10.64
N THR A 221 -8.61 4.40 9.84
CA THR A 221 -8.78 5.26 8.67
C THR A 221 -9.31 4.49 7.47
N ALA A 222 -8.78 3.29 7.23
CA ALA A 222 -9.21 2.42 6.13
C ALA A 222 -8.88 0.95 6.41
N CYS A 223 -9.58 0.05 5.70
CA CYS A 223 -9.27 -1.38 5.66
C CYS A 223 -8.80 -1.80 4.26
N LEU A 224 -7.83 -2.72 4.22
CA LEU A 224 -7.44 -3.46 3.04
C LEU A 224 -7.76 -4.94 3.26
N ASP A 225 -8.66 -5.47 2.46
CA ASP A 225 -9.14 -6.84 2.57
C ASP A 225 -8.56 -7.71 1.46
N ALA A 226 -7.69 -8.64 1.85
CA ALA A 226 -7.06 -9.65 1.00
C ALA A 226 -7.47 -11.09 1.37
N ILE A 227 -8.64 -11.27 2.01
CA ILE A 227 -9.22 -12.58 2.33
C ILE A 227 -9.59 -13.30 1.01
N ASP A 228 -9.34 -14.59 0.91
CA ASP A 228 -9.69 -15.42 -0.25
C ASP A 228 -11.01 -16.21 -0.10
N GLY A 229 -11.56 -16.26 1.11
CA GLY A 229 -12.84 -16.91 1.42
C GLY A 229 -14.04 -15.96 1.22
N SER A 230 -15.03 -16.37 0.42
CA SER A 230 -16.19 -15.52 0.10
C SER A 230 -17.04 -15.13 1.30
N ASP A 231 -17.21 -16.02 2.27
CA ASP A 231 -18.08 -15.80 3.43
C ASP A 231 -17.43 -14.85 4.45
N ALA A 232 -16.18 -15.12 4.80
CA ALA A 232 -15.38 -14.26 5.66
C ALA A 232 -15.22 -12.85 5.06
N LYS A 233 -14.84 -12.77 3.78
CA LYS A 233 -14.73 -11.51 3.04
C LYS A 233 -16.04 -10.74 3.03
N THR A 234 -17.17 -11.41 2.79
CA THR A 234 -18.50 -10.79 2.80
C THR A 234 -18.83 -10.22 4.18
N ALA A 235 -18.59 -10.98 5.25
CA ALA A 235 -18.84 -10.56 6.62
C ALA A 235 -17.98 -9.33 6.99
N TRP A 236 -16.70 -9.35 6.62
CA TRP A 236 -15.79 -8.24 6.86
C TRP A 236 -16.19 -6.96 6.12
N ILE A 237 -16.52 -7.06 4.82
CA ILE A 237 -17.02 -5.93 4.03
C ILE A 237 -18.29 -5.34 4.67
N ALA A 238 -19.22 -6.19 5.09
CA ALA A 238 -20.46 -5.76 5.74
C ALA A 238 -20.19 -5.06 7.08
N SER A 239 -19.25 -5.58 7.87
CA SER A 239 -18.84 -5.00 9.14
C SER A 239 -18.19 -3.61 8.96
N CYS A 240 -17.27 -3.47 7.99
CA CYS A 240 -16.71 -2.17 7.62
C CYS A 240 -17.81 -1.16 7.19
N ALA A 241 -18.78 -1.64 6.40
CA ALA A 241 -19.87 -0.78 5.94
C ALA A 241 -20.77 -0.28 7.09
N ARG A 242 -21.08 -1.15 8.09
CA ARG A 242 -21.83 -0.76 9.29
C ARG A 242 -21.09 0.31 10.10
N ARG A 243 -19.78 0.17 10.23
CA ARG A 243 -18.90 1.10 10.96
C ARG A 243 -18.49 2.33 10.14
N LYS A 244 -18.93 2.41 8.89
CA LYS A 244 -18.57 3.50 7.95
C LYS A 244 -17.05 3.62 7.72
N VAL A 245 -16.31 2.53 7.87
CA VAL A 245 -14.88 2.48 7.60
C VAL A 245 -14.66 2.24 6.11
N PRO A 246 -13.87 3.09 5.43
CA PRO A 246 -13.47 2.90 4.04
C PRO A 246 -12.77 1.56 3.85
N ILE A 247 -13.09 0.85 2.75
CA ILE A 247 -12.48 -0.45 2.46
C ILE A 247 -12.07 -0.56 0.99
N VAL A 248 -10.88 -1.13 0.79
CA VAL A 248 -10.39 -1.64 -0.49
C VAL A 248 -10.34 -3.16 -0.39
N THR A 249 -11.17 -3.86 -1.14
CA THR A 249 -11.21 -5.33 -1.18
C THR A 249 -10.53 -5.86 -2.44
N CYS A 250 -9.77 -6.94 -2.30
CA CYS A 250 -9.09 -7.57 -3.42
C CYS A 250 -9.86 -8.82 -3.89
N GLY A 251 -9.99 -8.98 -5.20
CA GLY A 251 -10.51 -10.17 -5.82
C GLY A 251 -9.51 -11.32 -5.82
N GLY A 252 -9.90 -12.45 -6.42
CA GLY A 252 -9.04 -13.61 -6.57
C GLY A 252 -7.90 -13.34 -7.57
N SER A 253 -6.67 -13.75 -7.24
CA SER A 253 -5.50 -13.60 -8.11
C SER A 253 -5.02 -14.92 -8.73
N ALA A 254 -5.57 -16.05 -8.32
CA ALA A 254 -5.21 -17.36 -8.85
C ALA A 254 -5.73 -17.58 -10.28
N GLY A 255 -5.00 -18.37 -11.07
CA GLY A 255 -5.33 -18.69 -12.45
C GLY A 255 -5.14 -17.55 -13.46
N ARG A 256 -4.44 -16.47 -13.07
CA ARG A 256 -4.14 -15.31 -13.92
C ARG A 256 -2.64 -15.21 -14.21
N THR A 257 -2.30 -14.60 -15.34
CA THR A 257 -0.92 -14.50 -15.82
C THR A 257 -0.51 -13.09 -16.21
N ASP A 258 -1.46 -12.21 -16.51
CA ASP A 258 -1.20 -10.85 -16.96
C ASP A 258 -1.41 -9.84 -15.82
N PRO A 259 -0.31 -9.34 -15.20
CA PRO A 259 -0.41 -8.36 -14.12
C PRO A 259 -0.97 -7.00 -14.59
N THR A 260 -0.91 -6.69 -15.90
CA THR A 260 -1.39 -5.41 -16.44
C THR A 260 -2.91 -5.31 -16.49
N LYS A 261 -3.63 -6.40 -16.26
CA LYS A 261 -5.09 -6.44 -16.27
C LYS A 261 -5.74 -6.08 -14.93
N PHE A 262 -4.96 -5.79 -13.91
CA PHE A 262 -5.52 -5.35 -12.63
C PHE A 262 -6.04 -3.91 -12.72
N ILE A 263 -7.27 -3.72 -12.24
CA ILE A 263 -7.92 -2.41 -12.15
C ILE A 263 -8.59 -2.25 -10.78
N CYS A 264 -8.93 -0.99 -10.44
CA CYS A 264 -9.70 -0.66 -9.25
C CYS A 264 -10.97 0.09 -9.63
N ASP A 265 -12.14 -0.46 -9.31
CA ASP A 265 -13.43 0.21 -9.45
C ASP A 265 -14.33 -0.08 -8.23
N ASP A 266 -15.59 0.29 -8.29
CA ASP A 266 -16.58 -0.08 -7.28
C ASP A 266 -16.89 -1.59 -7.33
N LEU A 267 -17.02 -2.23 -6.17
CA LEU A 267 -17.32 -3.68 -6.07
C LEU A 267 -18.51 -4.10 -6.93
N THR A 268 -19.52 -3.22 -7.11
CA THR A 268 -20.69 -3.52 -7.94
C THR A 268 -20.37 -3.67 -9.41
N ARG A 269 -19.21 -3.20 -9.86
CA ARG A 269 -18.75 -3.19 -11.25
C ARG A 269 -17.67 -4.22 -11.56
N ALA A 270 -17.20 -4.95 -10.54
CA ALA A 270 -16.20 -5.98 -10.73
C ALA A 270 -16.71 -7.06 -11.70
N ILE A 271 -15.87 -7.42 -12.66
CA ILE A 271 -16.13 -8.43 -13.70
C ILE A 271 -15.05 -9.51 -13.63
N GLU A 272 -15.28 -10.65 -14.27
CA GLU A 272 -14.32 -11.77 -14.41
C GLU A 272 -13.69 -12.23 -13.07
N ASP A 273 -14.42 -12.02 -11.97
CA ASP A 273 -13.98 -12.40 -10.63
C ASP A 273 -15.07 -13.20 -9.89
N PRO A 274 -14.93 -14.52 -9.80
CA PRO A 274 -15.89 -15.39 -9.13
C PRO A 274 -16.01 -15.09 -7.62
N LEU A 275 -14.90 -14.76 -6.94
CA LEU A 275 -14.88 -14.44 -5.51
C LEU A 275 -15.72 -13.18 -5.23
N LEU A 276 -15.43 -12.08 -5.92
CA LEU A 276 -16.18 -10.84 -5.77
C LEU A 276 -17.65 -10.97 -6.25
N SER A 277 -17.91 -11.81 -7.23
CA SER A 277 -19.28 -12.12 -7.66
C SER A 277 -20.08 -12.81 -6.53
N SER A 278 -19.48 -13.78 -5.84
CA SER A 278 -20.07 -14.44 -4.68
C SER A 278 -20.29 -13.45 -3.53
N CYS A 279 -19.29 -12.61 -3.24
CA CYS A 279 -19.44 -11.56 -2.22
C CYS A 279 -20.60 -10.61 -2.52
N ARG A 280 -20.75 -10.14 -3.77
CA ARG A 280 -21.90 -9.30 -4.15
C ARG A 280 -23.25 -9.98 -3.94
N LYS A 281 -23.36 -11.26 -4.29
CA LYS A 281 -24.57 -12.05 -4.07
C LYS A 281 -24.90 -12.15 -2.59
N ASN A 282 -23.90 -12.48 -1.78
CA ASN A 282 -24.04 -12.63 -0.33
C ASN A 282 -24.36 -11.30 0.37
N LEU A 283 -23.71 -10.21 -0.01
CA LEU A 283 -23.98 -8.86 0.52
C LEU A 283 -25.44 -8.45 0.27
N ARG A 284 -25.99 -8.76 -0.92
CA ARG A 284 -27.38 -8.48 -1.24
C ARG A 284 -28.33 -9.39 -0.43
N LYS A 285 -28.02 -10.67 -0.41
CA LYS A 285 -28.91 -11.68 0.21
C LYS A 285 -28.99 -11.57 1.72
N TYR A 286 -27.86 -11.33 2.39
CA TYR A 286 -27.74 -11.45 3.83
C TYR A 286 -27.54 -10.13 4.57
N TYR A 287 -27.00 -9.10 3.90
CA TYR A 287 -26.60 -7.84 4.53
C TYR A 287 -27.36 -6.61 3.97
N GLY A 288 -28.41 -6.82 3.18
CA GLY A 288 -29.30 -5.74 2.71
C GLY A 288 -28.69 -4.74 1.72
N PHE A 289 -27.58 -5.10 1.07
CA PHE A 289 -27.00 -4.24 0.03
C PHE A 289 -27.92 -4.20 -1.19
N GLN A 290 -28.24 -2.97 -1.65
CA GLN A 290 -29.25 -2.80 -2.69
C GLN A 290 -28.72 -3.12 -4.08
N GLU A 291 -29.57 -3.76 -4.88
CA GLU A 291 -29.47 -3.73 -6.35
C GLU A 291 -29.97 -2.39 -6.86
N GLY A 292 -29.56 -2.06 -8.03
CA GLY A 292 -30.08 -0.87 -8.70
C GLY A 292 -29.16 -0.36 -9.79
N VAL A 293 -29.63 0.60 -10.51
CA VAL A 293 -28.94 1.23 -11.63
C VAL A 293 -28.51 2.62 -11.22
N SER A 294 -27.31 3.04 -11.61
CA SER A 294 -26.81 4.37 -11.34
C SER A 294 -27.73 5.44 -11.93
N PRO A 295 -27.98 6.54 -11.20
CA PRO A 295 -28.68 7.68 -11.77
C PRO A 295 -28.02 8.10 -13.09
N GLY A 296 -28.81 8.44 -14.11
CA GLY A 296 -28.32 8.83 -15.43
C GLY A 296 -27.93 7.68 -16.36
N SER A 297 -27.79 6.42 -15.86
CA SER A 297 -27.46 5.27 -16.72
C SER A 297 -28.61 4.85 -17.68
N LYS A 298 -29.81 5.43 -17.52
CA LYS A 298 -30.96 5.26 -18.42
C LYS A 298 -30.97 6.29 -19.54
N ALA A 299 -30.08 7.27 -19.53
CA ALA A 299 -30.04 8.30 -20.57
C ALA A 299 -29.56 7.70 -21.91
N ARG A 300 -30.06 8.25 -23.00
CA ARG A 300 -29.57 7.94 -24.34
C ARG A 300 -28.21 8.63 -24.56
N ASP A 301 -27.36 7.97 -25.31
CA ASP A 301 -26.10 8.57 -25.76
C ASP A 301 -26.41 9.69 -26.75
N PRO A 302 -25.98 10.93 -26.51
CA PRO A 302 -26.29 12.07 -27.39
C PRO A 302 -25.79 11.89 -28.83
N SER A 303 -24.70 11.14 -29.03
CA SER A 303 -24.09 10.94 -30.34
C SER A 303 -24.70 9.83 -31.16
N SER A 304 -25.16 8.76 -30.51
CA SER A 304 -25.65 7.52 -31.18
C SER A 304 -27.15 7.29 -31.02
N GLY A 305 -27.84 8.08 -30.16
CA GLY A 305 -29.25 7.86 -29.82
C GLY A 305 -29.55 6.54 -29.09
N LYS A 306 -28.55 5.68 -28.89
CA LYS A 306 -28.69 4.38 -28.21
C LYS A 306 -28.80 4.54 -26.71
N LEU A 307 -29.56 3.65 -26.05
CA LEU A 307 -29.60 3.61 -24.59
C LEU A 307 -28.19 3.27 -24.04
N ARG A 308 -27.70 4.14 -23.15
CA ARG A 308 -26.44 3.86 -22.43
C ARG A 308 -26.55 2.54 -21.68
N LYS A 309 -25.45 1.78 -21.65
CA LYS A 309 -25.36 0.53 -20.86
C LYS A 309 -25.74 0.85 -19.40
N LYS A 310 -26.71 0.12 -18.86
CA LYS A 310 -27.14 0.26 -17.46
C LYS A 310 -25.96 -0.11 -16.54
N LEU A 311 -25.46 0.85 -15.78
CA LEU A 311 -24.40 0.63 -14.82
C LEU A 311 -24.99 0.34 -13.44
N PRO A 312 -24.41 -0.62 -12.67
CA PRO A 312 -24.83 -0.86 -11.30
C PRO A 312 -24.67 0.38 -10.41
N ARG A 313 -25.56 0.52 -9.43
CA ARG A 313 -25.43 1.56 -8.41
C ARG A 313 -24.20 1.30 -7.55
N LYS A 314 -23.32 2.28 -7.43
CA LYS A 314 -22.10 2.17 -6.62
C LYS A 314 -22.39 2.02 -5.14
N TRP A 315 -21.71 1.09 -4.50
CA TRP A 315 -21.72 0.89 -3.05
C TRP A 315 -20.64 1.69 -2.33
N LYS A 316 -19.76 2.37 -3.08
CA LYS A 316 -18.58 3.06 -2.56
C LYS A 316 -17.58 2.12 -1.85
N ILE A 317 -17.58 0.86 -2.21
CA ILE A 317 -16.60 -0.13 -1.82
C ILE A 317 -15.62 -0.28 -2.99
N LYS A 318 -14.36 0.04 -2.76
CA LYS A 318 -13.33 -0.12 -3.78
C LYS A 318 -12.97 -1.59 -3.89
N ALA A 319 -12.89 -2.09 -5.12
CA ALA A 319 -12.50 -3.45 -5.42
C ALA A 319 -11.36 -3.47 -6.43
N VAL A 320 -10.29 -4.18 -6.10
CA VAL A 320 -9.15 -4.44 -6.99
C VAL A 320 -9.30 -5.84 -7.56
N TYR A 321 -9.32 -5.96 -8.86
CA TYR A 321 -9.54 -7.24 -9.55
C TYR A 321 -8.90 -7.22 -10.94
N SER A 322 -8.61 -8.42 -11.48
CA SER A 322 -8.14 -8.56 -12.86
C SER A 322 -9.33 -8.69 -13.81
N THR A 323 -9.21 -8.06 -14.98
CA THR A 323 -10.15 -8.26 -16.10
C THR A 323 -9.84 -9.50 -16.93
N GLU A 324 -8.74 -10.20 -16.63
CA GLU A 324 -8.41 -11.50 -17.22
C GLU A 324 -9.30 -12.57 -16.61
N GLN A 325 -9.87 -13.44 -17.45
CA GLN A 325 -10.58 -14.63 -16.96
C GLN A 325 -9.60 -15.61 -16.31
N PRO A 326 -9.91 -16.14 -15.12
CA PRO A 326 -9.06 -17.16 -14.52
C PRO A 326 -9.07 -18.42 -15.38
N ARG A 327 -7.89 -19.01 -15.57
CA ARG A 327 -7.76 -20.27 -16.29
C ARG A 327 -8.49 -21.37 -15.53
N SER A 328 -9.29 -22.15 -16.22
CA SER A 328 -9.93 -23.34 -15.64
C SER A 328 -8.97 -24.52 -15.68
N ILE A 329 -8.86 -25.26 -14.56
CA ILE A 329 -8.23 -26.58 -14.59
C ILE A 329 -9.28 -27.59 -15.03
N SER A 330 -8.89 -28.52 -15.91
CA SER A 330 -9.78 -29.62 -16.31
C SER A 330 -10.16 -30.44 -15.07
N THR A 331 -11.46 -30.73 -14.94
CA THR A 331 -12.11 -31.27 -13.73
C THR A 331 -11.64 -32.66 -13.27
N LYS A 332 -10.68 -33.30 -13.94
CA LYS A 332 -10.18 -34.63 -13.56
C LYS A 332 -9.17 -34.65 -12.40
N GLU A 333 -8.56 -33.51 -12.09
CA GLU A 333 -7.54 -33.40 -11.02
C GLU A 333 -8.02 -32.68 -9.74
N SER A 334 -9.23 -32.15 -9.73
CA SER A 334 -9.73 -31.26 -8.68
C SER A 334 -10.23 -31.91 -7.40
N SER A 335 -10.32 -33.26 -7.34
CA SER A 335 -10.98 -33.95 -6.22
C SER A 335 -10.09 -34.28 -5.03
N SER A 336 -8.77 -34.07 -5.11
CA SER A 336 -7.84 -34.42 -4.02
C SER A 336 -6.96 -33.28 -3.49
N MET A 337 -7.03 -32.08 -4.04
CA MET A 337 -6.11 -30.98 -3.69
C MET A 337 -6.79 -29.79 -3.01
N ARG A 338 -7.24 -29.96 -1.77
CA ARG A 338 -7.29 -28.85 -0.79
C ARG A 338 -5.91 -28.70 -0.19
N ARG A 339 -4.95 -28.20 -0.94
CA ARG A 339 -3.59 -27.93 -0.47
C ARG A 339 -3.33 -26.43 -0.44
N CYS A 340 -2.42 -26.00 0.43
CA CYS A 340 -1.98 -24.62 0.60
C CYS A 340 -1.39 -23.95 -0.67
N ASP A 341 -1.23 -24.71 -1.76
CA ASP A 341 -0.64 -24.28 -3.03
C ASP A 341 -1.63 -23.67 -4.05
N GLY A 342 -2.94 -23.70 -3.73
CA GLY A 342 -4.00 -23.14 -4.60
C GLY A 342 -4.10 -23.89 -5.92
N ALA A 343 -5.21 -24.62 -6.12
CA ALA A 343 -5.43 -25.51 -7.28
C ALA A 343 -5.27 -24.83 -8.66
N LEU A 344 -5.32 -23.49 -8.74
CA LEU A 344 -5.28 -22.75 -10.01
C LEU A 344 -3.89 -22.17 -10.34
N GLY A 345 -2.90 -22.32 -9.46
CA GLY A 345 -1.60 -21.69 -9.61
C GLY A 345 -1.65 -20.15 -9.51
N THR A 346 -0.53 -19.56 -9.14
CA THR A 346 -0.34 -18.11 -9.09
C THR A 346 1.15 -17.78 -9.05
N ALA A 347 1.51 -16.50 -9.19
CA ALA A 347 2.88 -16.01 -9.13
C ALA A 347 2.96 -14.64 -8.45
N CYS A 348 4.14 -14.31 -7.90
CA CYS A 348 4.35 -13.07 -7.15
C CYS A 348 4.05 -11.80 -7.96
N PHE A 349 4.37 -11.77 -9.25
CA PHE A 349 4.10 -10.61 -10.10
C PHE A 349 2.59 -10.37 -10.32
N VAL A 350 1.74 -11.39 -10.21
CA VAL A 350 0.27 -11.26 -10.29
C VAL A 350 -0.28 -10.81 -8.94
N THR A 351 0.04 -11.55 -7.87
CA THR A 351 -0.47 -11.25 -6.52
C THR A 351 0.11 -9.94 -5.98
N GLY A 352 1.40 -9.67 -6.24
CA GLY A 352 2.06 -8.43 -5.86
C GLY A 352 1.45 -7.22 -6.54
N THR A 353 1.16 -7.29 -7.85
CA THR A 353 0.48 -6.19 -8.56
C THR A 353 -0.88 -5.91 -7.95
N SER A 354 -1.68 -6.95 -7.64
CA SER A 354 -2.95 -6.76 -6.93
C SER A 354 -2.74 -6.02 -5.60
N GLY A 355 -1.74 -6.44 -4.82
CA GLY A 355 -1.39 -5.80 -3.54
C GLY A 355 -0.95 -4.34 -3.69
N PHE A 356 -0.10 -4.05 -4.67
CA PHE A 356 0.36 -2.68 -4.94
C PHE A 356 -0.77 -1.76 -5.41
N VAL A 357 -1.65 -2.24 -6.30
CA VAL A 357 -2.83 -1.47 -6.73
C VAL A 357 -3.75 -1.18 -5.55
N ALA A 358 -3.96 -2.15 -4.67
CA ALA A 358 -4.81 -1.98 -3.48
C ALA A 358 -4.19 -0.99 -2.48
N ALA A 359 -2.90 -1.14 -2.16
CA ALA A 359 -2.19 -0.22 -1.27
C ALA A 359 -2.14 1.19 -1.86
N GLY A 360 -1.81 1.32 -3.15
CA GLY A 360 -1.80 2.62 -3.84
C GLY A 360 -3.16 3.31 -3.78
N LYS A 361 -4.26 2.54 -3.85
CA LYS A 361 -5.61 3.11 -3.72
C LYS A 361 -5.93 3.57 -2.30
N VAL A 362 -5.47 2.84 -1.27
CA VAL A 362 -5.60 3.27 0.13
C VAL A 362 -4.79 4.56 0.36
N VAL A 363 -3.53 4.58 -0.08
CA VAL A 363 -2.65 5.76 0.05
C VAL A 363 -3.24 6.97 -0.67
N GLU A 364 -3.73 6.81 -1.90
CA GLU A 364 -4.40 7.87 -2.66
C GLU A 364 -5.59 8.47 -1.91
N MET A 365 -6.43 7.60 -1.31
CA MET A 365 -7.62 8.05 -0.56
C MET A 365 -7.22 8.84 0.68
N ILE A 366 -6.18 8.44 1.40
CA ILE A 366 -5.67 9.12 2.61
C ILE A 366 -4.99 10.43 2.21
N ALA A 367 -4.06 10.37 1.26
CA ALA A 367 -3.27 11.52 0.82
C ALA A 367 -4.13 12.68 0.30
N ASN A 368 -5.20 12.36 -0.42
CA ASN A 368 -6.13 13.36 -0.99
C ASN A 368 -7.32 13.69 -0.07
N ASP A 369 -7.36 13.15 1.13
CA ASP A 369 -8.52 13.27 2.06
C ASP A 369 -9.87 12.91 1.39
N LYS A 370 -9.86 11.91 0.51
CA LYS A 370 -11.03 11.47 -0.26
C LYS A 370 -11.44 10.05 0.12
N LEU A 371 -11.70 9.84 1.39
CA LEU A 371 -12.09 8.54 1.93
C LEU A 371 -13.46 8.11 1.37
N SER A 372 -13.50 6.97 0.71
CA SER A 372 -14.71 6.42 0.11
C SER A 372 -15.47 5.58 1.13
N VAL A 373 -16.32 6.23 1.92
CA VAL A 373 -17.14 5.54 2.94
C VAL A 373 -18.23 4.69 2.28
N PRO A 374 -18.33 3.40 2.60
CA PRO A 374 -19.36 2.51 2.12
C PRO A 374 -20.76 3.05 2.40
N LYS A 375 -21.67 2.91 1.44
CA LYS A 375 -23.06 3.31 1.65
C LYS A 375 -23.74 2.26 2.51
N GLN A 376 -24.08 2.64 3.74
CA GLN A 376 -24.99 1.88 4.56
C GLN A 376 -26.41 2.07 4.00
N PHE A 377 -27.04 1.01 3.56
CA PHE A 377 -28.43 1.06 3.15
C PHE A 377 -29.29 0.97 4.40
N ARG A 378 -30.17 1.98 4.61
CA ARG A 378 -31.24 1.89 5.60
C ARG A 378 -32.19 0.77 5.16
N GLY A 379 -32.01 -0.38 5.68
CA GLY A 379 -32.90 -1.53 5.60
C GLY A 379 -32.95 -2.09 6.99
N ASN A 380 -34.16 -2.26 7.48
CA ASN A 380 -34.53 -2.85 8.76
C ASN A 380 -33.45 -3.76 9.33
N GLU A 381 -33.34 -3.73 10.66
CA GLU A 381 -32.62 -4.65 11.51
C GLU A 381 -32.32 -5.97 10.83
N LEU A 382 -31.06 -6.37 10.85
CA LEU A 382 -30.57 -7.64 10.34
C LEU A 382 -31.69 -8.68 10.39
N ARG A 383 -32.33 -8.98 9.27
CA ARG A 383 -32.98 -10.27 9.16
C ARG A 383 -31.83 -11.27 9.27
N THR A 384 -31.59 -11.70 10.48
CA THR A 384 -30.90 -12.94 10.80
C THR A 384 -31.73 -14.08 10.21
N LYS A 385 -31.80 -14.14 8.88
CA LYS A 385 -32.15 -15.37 8.22
C LYS A 385 -30.94 -16.26 8.48
N THR A 386 -31.10 -17.06 9.51
CA THR A 386 -30.26 -18.20 9.81
C THR A 386 -29.76 -18.81 8.49
N TRP A 387 -28.47 -18.80 8.31
CA TRP A 387 -27.83 -19.62 7.31
C TRP A 387 -28.24 -21.05 7.64
N GLY A 388 -29.04 -21.67 6.78
CA GLY A 388 -29.48 -23.04 6.95
C GLY A 388 -28.30 -23.95 7.21
N ARG A 389 -28.54 -24.86 8.14
CA ARG A 389 -27.68 -25.97 8.54
C ARG A 389 -27.16 -26.76 7.36
#